data_38ea75ad88e2bc8fd300f2e911adab89
#
_entry.id   38ea75ad88e2bc8fd300f2e911adab89
#
_cell.length_a   1.000
_cell.length_b   1.000
_cell.length_c   1.000
_cell.angle_alpha   90.00
_cell.angle_beta   90.00
_cell.angle_gamma   90.00
#
_symmetry.space_group_name_H-M   'P 1'
#
loop_
_entity.id
_entity.type
_entity.pdbx_description
1 polymer ?
#
loop_
_entity_poly.entity_id
_entity_poly.type
_entity_poly.pdbx_seq_one_letter_code
_entity_poly.pdbx_strand_id
1 'polypeptide(L)'
;MAAELEKAPIIIDIVQEHLLTHSDSELITPIVKTLANRASVEVALNFDHGEEYEYLKKAIEDGFSSVMVDASRFDLEGNISLTKKVVEFASKFNVSVEGEIGCMGASEGECFTANSMYTDPQEAKKFVKETGIDALAISIGTSHGNYPDGMIPKFDFKRLKEIKELTKMPLVLHGGSGSGEYNIKKSVEYGINKINVGTDFLDACCESTKKQLGENPNINFFTLMHQVEKDSIEKVRYYIKLSKSTGKSI
;
A
#
# COMPACT_ATOMS: atom_id res chain seq x y z
N MET A 1 -2.44 13.81 -11.05
CA MET A 1 -2.03 15.21 -10.75
C MET A 1 -0.84 15.29 -9.78
N ALA A 2 -0.93 14.85 -8.50
CA ALA A 2 0.21 14.94 -7.56
C ALA A 2 1.50 14.32 -8.12
N ALA A 3 1.40 13.10 -8.63
CA ALA A 3 2.52 12.37 -9.23
C ALA A 3 3.12 13.08 -10.45
N GLU A 4 2.29 13.65 -11.32
CA GLU A 4 2.74 14.42 -12.49
C GLU A 4 3.45 15.72 -12.09
N LEU A 5 2.93 16.42 -11.05
CA LEU A 5 3.59 17.62 -10.50
C LEU A 5 4.98 17.30 -9.93
N GLU A 6 5.14 16.14 -9.34
CA GLU A 6 6.41 15.69 -8.78
C GLU A 6 7.26 14.84 -9.75
N LYS A 7 6.76 14.55 -10.96
CA LYS A 7 7.39 13.64 -11.94
C LYS A 7 7.80 12.32 -11.29
N ALA A 8 6.85 11.69 -10.60
CA ALA A 8 7.06 10.49 -9.81
C ALA A 8 6.14 9.37 -10.28
N PRO A 9 6.59 8.11 -10.33
CA PRO A 9 5.69 6.98 -10.51
C PRO A 9 4.76 6.86 -9.30
N ILE A 10 3.55 6.34 -9.52
CA ILE A 10 2.56 6.15 -8.46
C ILE A 10 1.83 4.81 -8.62
N ILE A 11 1.48 4.21 -7.48
CA ILE A 11 0.62 3.04 -7.41
C ILE A 11 -0.72 3.49 -6.83
N ILE A 12 -1.81 3.14 -7.49
CA ILE A 12 -3.17 3.32 -6.99
C ILE A 12 -3.56 2.01 -6.34
N ASP A 13 -3.61 2.02 -5.01
CA ASP A 13 -4.02 0.86 -4.22
C ASP A 13 -5.53 0.88 -3.99
N ILE A 14 -6.20 -0.26 -4.26
CA ILE A 14 -7.62 -0.46 -3.99
C ILE A 14 -7.77 -1.71 -3.14
N VAL A 15 -8.15 -1.50 -1.88
CA VAL A 15 -8.31 -2.56 -0.90
C VAL A 15 -9.54 -3.44 -1.23
N GLN A 16 -9.44 -4.75 -1.02
CA GLN A 16 -10.53 -5.69 -1.25
C GLN A 16 -11.85 -5.25 -0.61
N GLU A 17 -11.82 -4.80 0.64
CA GLU A 17 -13.01 -4.34 1.36
C GLU A 17 -13.73 -3.17 0.65
N HIS A 18 -12.97 -2.23 0.07
CA HIS A 18 -13.55 -1.11 -0.68
C HIS A 18 -14.26 -1.56 -1.95
N LEU A 19 -13.74 -2.58 -2.63
CA LEU A 19 -14.41 -3.15 -3.80
C LEU A 19 -15.67 -3.92 -3.44
N LEU A 20 -15.68 -4.58 -2.28
CA LEU A 20 -16.87 -5.32 -1.80
C LEU A 20 -18.00 -4.40 -1.30
N THR A 21 -17.67 -3.20 -0.83
CA THR A 21 -18.63 -2.32 -0.15
C THR A 21 -19.01 -1.06 -0.95
N HIS A 22 -18.10 -0.55 -1.79
CA HIS A 22 -18.26 0.76 -2.40
C HIS A 22 -18.13 0.79 -3.92
N SER A 23 -17.55 -0.25 -4.54
CA SER A 23 -17.30 -0.27 -5.98
C SER A 23 -17.27 -1.70 -6.50
N ASP A 24 -16.80 -1.87 -7.73
CA ASP A 24 -16.55 -3.14 -8.38
C ASP A 24 -15.25 -3.02 -9.20
N SER A 25 -14.44 -4.07 -9.20
CA SER A 25 -13.18 -4.10 -9.96
C SER A 25 -13.39 -3.91 -11.46
N GLU A 26 -14.50 -4.44 -11.99
CA GLU A 26 -14.90 -4.33 -13.40
C GLU A 26 -15.24 -2.86 -13.78
N LEU A 27 -15.75 -2.07 -12.84
CA LEU A 27 -16.08 -0.65 -13.05
C LEU A 27 -14.89 0.26 -12.85
N ILE A 28 -14.11 0.05 -11.77
CA ILE A 28 -13.03 0.96 -11.41
C ILE A 28 -11.81 0.82 -12.32
N THR A 29 -11.50 -0.40 -12.76
CA THR A 29 -10.31 -0.68 -13.59
C THR A 29 -10.26 0.14 -14.87
N PRO A 30 -11.30 0.18 -15.73
CA PRO A 30 -11.24 0.98 -16.95
C PRO A 30 -11.14 2.49 -16.70
N ILE A 31 -11.70 2.98 -15.58
CA ILE A 31 -11.56 4.39 -15.17
C ILE A 31 -10.10 4.69 -14.86
N VAL A 32 -9.48 3.90 -13.95
CA VAL A 32 -8.07 4.10 -13.56
C VAL A 32 -7.14 3.93 -14.75
N LYS A 33 -7.32 2.89 -15.58
CA LYS A 33 -6.51 2.67 -16.79
C LYS A 33 -6.64 3.82 -17.79
N THR A 34 -7.83 4.39 -17.96
CA THR A 34 -8.02 5.55 -18.83
C THR A 34 -7.26 6.77 -18.31
N LEU A 35 -7.28 7.02 -17.01
CA LEU A 35 -6.53 8.12 -16.40
C LEU A 35 -5.02 7.86 -16.43
N ALA A 36 -4.60 6.64 -16.15
CA ALA A 36 -3.20 6.21 -16.23
C ALA A 36 -2.61 6.42 -17.64
N ASN A 37 -3.35 6.03 -18.67
CA ASN A 37 -2.93 6.21 -20.07
C ASN A 37 -2.82 7.69 -20.52
N ARG A 38 -3.44 8.60 -19.78
CA ARG A 38 -3.36 10.05 -20.01
C ARG A 38 -2.27 10.71 -19.16
N ALA A 39 -1.82 10.04 -18.12
CA ALA A 39 -0.80 10.57 -17.22
C ALA A 39 0.55 10.64 -17.93
N SER A 40 1.36 11.64 -17.54
CA SER A 40 2.73 11.82 -18.00
C SER A 40 3.77 11.08 -17.14
N VAL A 41 3.30 10.21 -16.25
CA VAL A 41 4.10 9.40 -15.31
C VAL A 41 3.57 7.97 -15.29
N GLU A 42 4.40 7.03 -14.85
CA GLU A 42 3.99 5.65 -14.69
C GLU A 42 2.97 5.50 -13.58
N VAL A 43 1.86 4.81 -13.87
CA VAL A 43 0.79 4.51 -12.92
C VAL A 43 0.53 3.01 -12.92
N ALA A 44 0.67 2.38 -11.76
CA ALA A 44 0.22 1.00 -11.54
C ALA A 44 -1.13 1.00 -10.80
N LEU A 45 -1.93 -0.02 -11.05
CA LEU A 45 -3.16 -0.30 -10.33
C LEU A 45 -2.98 -1.60 -9.55
N ASN A 46 -3.05 -1.53 -8.23
CA ASN A 46 -2.83 -2.64 -7.32
C ASN A 46 -4.11 -3.01 -6.56
N PHE A 47 -4.43 -4.29 -6.55
CA PHE A 47 -5.46 -4.86 -5.67
C PHE A 47 -4.81 -5.19 -4.33
N ASP A 48 -5.15 -4.42 -3.32
CA ASP A 48 -4.51 -4.45 -2.01
C ASP A 48 -5.28 -5.31 -1.01
N HIS A 49 -4.57 -6.01 -0.13
CA HIS A 49 -5.11 -6.92 0.88
C HIS A 49 -6.12 -7.94 0.33
N GLY A 50 -5.73 -8.64 -0.73
CA GLY A 50 -6.52 -9.75 -1.27
C GLY A 50 -6.41 -11.01 -0.40
N GLU A 51 -7.48 -11.36 0.30
CA GLU A 51 -7.51 -12.48 1.22
C GLU A 51 -7.98 -13.80 0.59
N GLU A 52 -8.74 -13.71 -0.49
CA GLU A 52 -9.37 -14.85 -1.12
C GLU A 52 -8.95 -15.00 -2.58
N TYR A 53 -8.61 -16.23 -2.98
CA TYR A 53 -8.14 -16.54 -4.32
C TYR A 53 -9.08 -16.05 -5.43
N GLU A 54 -10.38 -16.17 -5.26
CA GLU A 54 -11.36 -15.82 -6.31
C GLU A 54 -11.43 -14.30 -6.54
N TYR A 55 -11.26 -13.48 -5.50
CA TYR A 55 -11.18 -12.02 -5.65
C TYR A 55 -9.87 -11.59 -6.31
N LEU A 56 -8.74 -12.18 -5.90
CA LEU A 56 -7.43 -11.95 -6.51
C LEU A 56 -7.46 -12.32 -8.00
N LYS A 57 -8.04 -13.48 -8.33
CA LYS A 57 -8.21 -13.94 -9.70
C LYS A 57 -9.07 -12.97 -10.51
N LYS A 58 -10.23 -12.54 -9.95
CA LYS A 58 -11.10 -11.56 -10.61
C LYS A 58 -10.37 -10.24 -10.89
N ALA A 59 -9.65 -9.70 -9.91
CA ALA A 59 -8.89 -8.46 -10.09
C ALA A 59 -7.85 -8.59 -11.23
N ILE A 60 -7.16 -9.73 -11.33
CA ILE A 60 -6.22 -10.02 -12.43
C ILE A 60 -6.96 -10.05 -13.77
N GLU A 61 -8.09 -10.76 -13.85
CA GLU A 61 -8.89 -10.87 -15.08
C GLU A 61 -9.50 -9.53 -15.50
N ASP A 62 -9.90 -8.68 -14.55
CA ASP A 62 -10.41 -7.32 -14.80
C ASP A 62 -9.29 -6.35 -15.22
N GLY A 63 -8.03 -6.73 -15.06
CA GLY A 63 -6.87 -6.04 -15.60
C GLY A 63 -6.13 -5.12 -14.63
N PHE A 64 -6.13 -5.45 -13.35
CA PHE A 64 -5.17 -4.88 -12.41
C PHE A 64 -3.74 -5.20 -12.87
N SER A 65 -2.81 -4.28 -12.67
CA SER A 65 -1.40 -4.47 -13.04
C SER A 65 -0.60 -5.17 -11.95
N SER A 66 -1.09 -5.17 -10.73
CA SER A 66 -0.56 -5.94 -9.61
C SER A 66 -1.65 -6.32 -8.62
N VAL A 67 -1.37 -7.38 -7.85
CA VAL A 67 -2.23 -7.82 -6.74
C VAL A 67 -1.38 -8.15 -5.52
N MET A 68 -1.90 -7.87 -4.32
CA MET A 68 -1.30 -8.26 -3.07
C MET A 68 -2.07 -9.41 -2.45
N VAL A 69 -1.36 -10.48 -2.12
CA VAL A 69 -1.89 -11.63 -1.38
C VAL A 69 -1.69 -11.38 0.11
N ASP A 70 -2.77 -11.16 0.84
CA ASP A 70 -2.79 -11.10 2.29
C ASP A 70 -3.24 -12.45 2.86
N ALA A 71 -2.28 -13.31 3.11
CA ALA A 71 -2.47 -14.61 3.73
C ALA A 71 -1.84 -14.68 5.14
N SER A 72 -1.65 -13.53 5.77
CA SER A 72 -1.02 -13.38 7.09
C SER A 72 -1.78 -14.08 8.22
N ARG A 73 -3.06 -14.39 8.00
CA ARG A 73 -3.90 -15.20 8.91
C ARG A 73 -3.55 -16.71 8.93
N PHE A 74 -2.82 -17.20 7.94
CA PHE A 74 -2.36 -18.58 7.88
C PHE A 74 -0.96 -18.73 8.49
N ASP A 75 -0.57 -19.96 8.76
CA ASP A 75 0.84 -20.26 9.02
C ASP A 75 1.68 -20.05 7.75
N LEU A 76 3.01 -20.10 7.90
CA LEU A 76 3.94 -19.84 6.79
C LEU A 76 3.68 -20.75 5.57
N GLU A 77 3.37 -22.03 5.80
CA GLU A 77 3.14 -23.02 4.73
C GLU A 77 1.81 -22.73 4.00
N GLY A 78 0.77 -22.39 4.74
CA GLY A 78 -0.52 -21.98 4.18
C GLY A 78 -0.40 -20.70 3.37
N ASN A 79 0.34 -19.72 3.89
CA ASN A 79 0.63 -18.46 3.19
C ASN A 79 1.41 -18.74 1.89
N ILE A 80 2.49 -19.53 1.94
CA ILE A 80 3.26 -19.93 0.75
C ILE A 80 2.35 -20.62 -0.28
N SER A 81 1.49 -21.54 0.17
CA SER A 81 0.61 -22.30 -0.73
C SER A 81 -0.36 -21.40 -1.49
N LEU A 82 -1.04 -20.47 -0.80
CA LEU A 82 -1.98 -19.53 -1.43
C LEU A 82 -1.25 -18.56 -2.35
N THR A 83 -0.17 -17.94 -1.86
CA THR A 83 0.61 -16.96 -2.62
C THR A 83 1.17 -17.57 -3.92
N LYS A 84 1.72 -18.78 -3.83
CA LYS A 84 2.24 -19.50 -5.00
C LYS A 84 1.15 -19.76 -6.04
N LYS A 85 -0.05 -20.17 -5.61
CA LYS A 85 -1.20 -20.39 -6.51
C LYS A 85 -1.57 -19.09 -7.25
N VAL A 86 -1.51 -17.94 -6.56
CA VAL A 86 -1.78 -16.64 -7.19
C VAL A 86 -0.67 -16.25 -8.15
N VAL A 87 0.60 -16.43 -7.79
CA VAL A 87 1.75 -16.16 -8.67
C VAL A 87 1.65 -16.99 -9.97
N GLU A 88 1.33 -18.27 -9.86
CA GLU A 88 1.14 -19.15 -11.02
C GLU A 88 -0.01 -18.68 -11.93
N PHE A 89 -1.06 -18.11 -11.37
CA PHE A 89 -2.16 -17.55 -12.16
C PHE A 89 -1.78 -16.20 -12.77
N ALA A 90 -1.24 -15.27 -11.97
CA ALA A 90 -0.88 -13.91 -12.36
C ALA A 90 0.19 -13.86 -13.48
N SER A 91 1.11 -14.83 -13.49
CA SER A 91 2.15 -14.95 -14.52
C SER A 91 1.60 -15.09 -15.94
N LYS A 92 0.41 -15.66 -16.10
CA LYS A 92 -0.26 -15.82 -17.42
C LYS A 92 -0.76 -14.48 -17.98
N PHE A 93 -0.93 -13.50 -17.13
CA PHE A 93 -1.43 -12.16 -17.45
C PHE A 93 -0.36 -11.07 -17.37
N ASN A 94 0.88 -11.43 -17.01
CA ASN A 94 1.98 -10.50 -16.75
C ASN A 94 1.61 -9.48 -15.65
N VAL A 95 0.95 -9.95 -14.58
CA VAL A 95 0.55 -9.18 -13.41
C VAL A 95 1.52 -9.48 -12.28
N SER A 96 2.05 -8.43 -11.65
CA SER A 96 2.95 -8.55 -10.51
C SER A 96 2.22 -8.99 -9.25
N VAL A 97 2.90 -9.75 -8.41
CA VAL A 97 2.35 -10.23 -7.13
C VAL A 97 3.20 -9.73 -5.96
N GLU A 98 2.53 -9.04 -5.04
CA GLU A 98 3.04 -8.73 -3.72
C GLU A 98 2.55 -9.80 -2.73
N GLY A 99 3.44 -10.27 -1.85
CA GLY A 99 3.06 -11.15 -0.75
C GLY A 99 3.43 -10.51 0.57
N GLU A 100 2.74 -10.87 1.65
CA GLU A 100 2.99 -10.37 2.99
C GLU A 100 3.44 -11.47 3.93
N ILE A 101 4.41 -11.15 4.80
CA ILE A 101 4.86 -12.01 5.88
C ILE A 101 5.08 -11.21 7.16
N GLY A 102 4.64 -11.76 8.26
CA GLY A 102 4.48 -11.06 9.53
C GLY A 102 3.05 -10.53 9.66
N CYS A 103 2.67 -10.09 10.84
CA CYS A 103 1.36 -9.52 11.08
C CYS A 103 1.49 -8.01 11.27
N MET A 104 0.87 -7.24 10.40
CA MET A 104 0.71 -5.81 10.63
C MET A 104 -0.26 -5.63 11.78
N GLY A 105 0.16 -4.96 12.87
CA GLY A 105 -0.65 -4.78 14.07
C GLY A 105 -2.10 -4.44 13.71
N ALA A 106 -2.95 -5.45 13.74
CA ALA A 106 -4.37 -5.29 13.63
C ALA A 106 -4.89 -4.70 14.94
N SER A 107 -5.94 -3.88 14.87
CA SER A 107 -6.76 -3.55 16.01
C SER A 107 -7.08 -4.82 16.79
N GLU A 108 -6.76 -4.80 18.09
CA GLU A 108 -7.04 -5.79 19.13
C GLU A 108 -7.71 -7.11 18.68
N GLY A 109 -6.97 -8.18 18.54
CA GLY A 109 -7.48 -9.55 18.53
C GLY A 109 -6.96 -10.53 17.50
N GLU A 110 -6.26 -10.13 16.45
CA GLU A 110 -5.93 -11.03 15.34
C GLU A 110 -4.44 -11.45 15.24
N CYS A 111 -3.54 -10.85 16.00
CA CYS A 111 -2.14 -11.29 16.08
C CYS A 111 -1.92 -12.20 17.31
N PHE A 112 -1.65 -13.46 17.08
CA PHE A 112 -1.58 -14.50 18.10
C PHE A 112 -0.40 -14.40 19.08
N THR A 113 0.65 -13.63 18.80
CA THR A 113 1.76 -13.38 19.75
C THR A 113 2.48 -12.07 19.44
N ALA A 114 3.09 -11.43 20.46
CA ALA A 114 3.94 -10.24 20.29
C ALA A 114 5.15 -10.46 19.33
N ASN A 115 5.56 -11.71 19.11
CA ASN A 115 6.63 -12.07 18.17
C ASN A 115 6.15 -12.15 16.72
N SER A 116 4.86 -12.39 16.48
CA SER A 116 4.29 -12.44 15.12
C SER A 116 4.10 -11.06 14.48
N MET A 117 4.21 -9.98 15.26
CA MET A 117 4.15 -8.60 14.78
C MET A 117 5.39 -8.18 13.96
N TYR A 118 6.45 -8.96 13.96
CA TYR A 118 7.68 -8.64 13.25
C TYR A 118 8.04 -9.77 12.28
N THR A 119 8.30 -9.43 11.03
CA THR A 119 8.75 -10.38 10.03
C THR A 119 10.08 -11.04 10.43
N ASP A 120 10.12 -12.38 10.49
CA ASP A 120 11.38 -13.12 10.68
C ASP A 120 12.19 -13.10 9.37
N PRO A 121 13.48 -12.70 9.40
CA PRO A 121 14.28 -12.60 8.18
C PRO A 121 14.53 -13.93 7.46
N GLN A 122 14.58 -15.07 8.17
CA GLN A 122 14.78 -16.38 7.54
C GLN A 122 13.48 -16.91 6.93
N GLU A 123 12.36 -16.66 7.58
CA GLU A 123 11.04 -16.95 7.00
C GLU A 123 10.78 -16.10 5.75
N ALA A 124 11.13 -14.79 5.77
CA ALA A 124 11.07 -13.93 4.61
C ALA A 124 11.87 -14.47 3.42
N LYS A 125 13.11 -14.93 3.68
CA LYS A 125 13.96 -15.55 2.66
C LYS A 125 13.32 -16.84 2.10
N LYS A 126 12.78 -17.69 2.96
CA LYS A 126 12.09 -18.93 2.54
C LYS A 126 10.88 -18.59 1.69
N PHE A 127 10.04 -17.69 2.18
CA PHE A 127 8.81 -17.26 1.50
C PHE A 127 9.08 -16.75 0.08
N VAL A 128 9.99 -15.80 -0.09
CA VAL A 128 10.39 -15.27 -1.40
C VAL A 128 10.86 -16.37 -2.34
N LYS A 129 11.72 -17.28 -1.84
CA LYS A 129 12.27 -18.36 -2.65
C LYS A 129 11.19 -19.34 -3.12
N GLU A 130 10.22 -19.63 -2.28
CA GLU A 130 9.21 -20.66 -2.56
C GLU A 130 8.01 -20.13 -3.35
N THR A 131 7.67 -18.85 -3.17
CA THR A 131 6.51 -18.23 -3.82
C THR A 131 6.81 -17.64 -5.19
N GLY A 132 7.99 -17.05 -5.36
CA GLY A 132 8.36 -16.34 -6.60
C GLY A 132 7.62 -15.01 -6.79
N ILE A 133 7.24 -14.33 -5.71
CA ILE A 133 6.63 -12.99 -5.72
C ILE A 133 7.54 -11.91 -6.30
N ASP A 134 6.98 -10.77 -6.69
CA ASP A 134 7.70 -9.62 -7.24
C ASP A 134 8.04 -8.57 -6.17
N ALA A 135 7.26 -8.49 -5.09
CA ALA A 135 7.47 -7.59 -3.96
C ALA A 135 7.07 -8.25 -2.64
N LEU A 136 7.71 -7.85 -1.55
CA LEU A 136 7.47 -8.41 -0.22
C LEU A 136 7.06 -7.31 0.76
N ALA A 137 5.83 -7.38 1.28
CA ALA A 137 5.37 -6.59 2.41
C ALA A 137 5.90 -7.20 3.72
N ILE A 138 6.46 -6.33 4.57
CA ILE A 138 7.10 -6.73 5.82
C ILE A 138 6.61 -5.90 6.99
N SER A 139 6.52 -6.53 8.15
CA SER A 139 6.24 -5.86 9.42
C SER A 139 7.54 -5.58 10.18
N ILE A 140 7.79 -4.30 10.44
CA ILE A 140 8.95 -3.80 11.20
C ILE A 140 8.53 -2.89 12.36
N GLY A 141 7.27 -2.97 12.79
CA GLY A 141 6.70 -2.16 13.87
C GLY A 141 5.73 -1.08 13.39
N THR A 142 5.21 -1.21 12.17
CA THR A 142 4.07 -0.42 11.66
C THR A 142 2.74 -1.02 12.07
N SER A 143 1.69 -0.19 12.06
CA SER A 143 0.30 -0.59 12.25
C SER A 143 -0.58 0.15 11.27
N HIS A 144 -1.70 -0.44 10.88
CA HIS A 144 -2.73 0.24 10.10
C HIS A 144 -3.53 1.21 10.98
N GLY A 145 -4.03 2.29 10.36
CA GLY A 145 -4.86 3.28 11.04
C GLY A 145 -4.05 4.36 11.76
N ASN A 146 -4.75 5.09 12.63
CA ASN A 146 -4.15 6.18 13.40
C ASN A 146 -3.44 5.66 14.65
N TYR A 147 -2.22 6.13 14.88
CA TYR A 147 -1.56 5.92 16.17
C TYR A 147 -2.21 6.81 17.24
N PRO A 148 -2.18 6.39 18.53
CA PRO A 148 -2.61 7.26 19.63
C PRO A 148 -1.90 8.62 19.59
N ASP A 149 -2.59 9.68 20.00
CA ASP A 149 -2.08 11.05 19.96
C ASP A 149 -0.67 11.18 20.56
N GLY A 150 0.24 11.72 19.73
CA GLY A 150 1.64 11.92 20.12
C GLY A 150 2.52 10.67 20.09
N MET A 151 1.98 9.51 19.70
CA MET A 151 2.76 8.28 19.54
C MET A 151 3.42 8.23 18.16
N ILE A 152 4.74 8.08 18.16
CA ILE A 152 5.51 7.75 16.95
C ILE A 152 5.95 6.28 17.08
N PRO A 153 5.61 5.40 16.14
CA PRO A 153 5.99 3.98 16.21
C PRO A 153 7.52 3.83 16.15
N LYS A 154 8.01 2.80 16.82
CA LYS A 154 9.43 2.47 16.81
C LYS A 154 9.70 1.37 15.77
N PHE A 155 10.34 1.74 14.66
CA PHE A 155 10.70 0.79 13.61
C PHE A 155 11.97 0.02 13.94
N ASP A 156 11.98 -1.27 13.60
CA ASP A 156 13.18 -2.13 13.66
C ASP A 156 13.97 -2.04 12.34
N PHE A 157 14.76 -0.98 12.21
CA PHE A 157 15.61 -0.77 11.03
C PHE A 157 16.74 -1.80 10.86
N LYS A 158 17.14 -2.48 11.94
CA LYS A 158 18.12 -3.57 11.85
C LYS A 158 17.50 -4.75 11.11
N ARG A 159 16.30 -5.12 11.49
CA ARG A 159 15.48 -6.16 10.84
C ARG A 159 15.23 -5.82 9.36
N LEU A 160 14.83 -4.59 9.05
CA LEU A 160 14.64 -4.13 7.68
C LEU A 160 15.87 -4.38 6.81
N LYS A 161 17.05 -3.98 7.28
CA LYS A 161 18.32 -4.20 6.56
C LYS A 161 18.61 -5.68 6.37
N GLU A 162 18.46 -6.48 7.41
CA GLU A 162 18.69 -7.92 7.36
C GLU A 162 17.78 -8.61 6.33
N ILE A 163 16.47 -8.29 6.34
CA ILE A 163 15.52 -8.81 5.35
C ILE A 163 15.93 -8.38 3.94
N LYS A 164 16.27 -7.09 3.75
CA LYS A 164 16.71 -6.58 2.43
C LYS A 164 17.95 -7.31 1.90
N GLU A 165 18.93 -7.55 2.77
CA GLU A 165 20.17 -8.25 2.41
C GLU A 165 19.91 -9.73 2.05
N LEU A 166 19.02 -10.39 2.79
CA LEU A 166 18.74 -11.81 2.60
C LEU A 166 17.84 -12.08 1.38
N THR A 167 16.86 -11.23 1.15
CA THR A 167 15.86 -11.43 0.09
C THR A 167 16.23 -10.76 -1.23
N LYS A 168 16.91 -9.62 -1.17
CA LYS A 168 17.19 -8.73 -2.31
C LYS A 168 15.95 -8.30 -3.10
N MET A 169 14.78 -8.51 -2.52
CA MET A 169 13.49 -8.18 -3.14
C MET A 169 13.17 -6.68 -3.02
N PRO A 170 12.30 -6.13 -3.88
CA PRO A 170 11.55 -4.93 -3.57
C PRO A 170 10.77 -5.14 -2.28
N LEU A 171 10.96 -4.25 -1.28
CA LEU A 171 10.26 -4.32 0.00
C LEU A 171 9.16 -3.26 0.08
N VAL A 172 8.05 -3.64 0.70
CA VAL A 172 6.87 -2.80 0.88
C VAL A 172 6.65 -2.53 2.36
N LEU A 173 6.33 -1.27 2.66
CA LEU A 173 5.95 -0.80 4.00
C LEU A 173 4.47 -0.45 3.99
N HIS A 174 3.65 -1.22 4.67
CA HIS A 174 2.29 -0.87 5.01
C HIS A 174 2.23 0.02 6.25
N GLY A 175 1.09 0.70 6.49
CA GLY A 175 0.96 1.59 7.65
C GLY A 175 1.87 2.81 7.62
N GLY A 176 2.09 3.39 6.43
CA GLY A 176 2.92 4.59 6.27
C GLY A 176 2.33 5.84 6.91
N SER A 177 1.00 5.94 7.00
CA SER A 177 0.28 7.04 7.64
C SER A 177 0.66 7.16 9.12
N GLY A 178 0.89 8.38 9.62
CA GLY A 178 1.23 8.62 11.02
C GLY A 178 2.59 8.11 11.49
N SER A 179 3.36 7.44 10.63
CA SER A 179 4.66 6.84 10.99
C SER A 179 5.78 7.85 11.25
N GLY A 180 5.58 9.12 10.89
CA GLY A 180 6.53 10.21 11.09
C GLY A 180 7.65 10.25 10.03
N GLU A 181 8.10 11.47 9.73
CA GLU A 181 9.10 11.72 8.67
C GLU A 181 10.39 10.92 8.81
N TYR A 182 10.92 10.85 10.04
CA TYR A 182 12.17 10.13 10.31
C TYR A 182 12.06 8.66 9.91
N ASN A 183 10.98 8.00 10.34
CA ASN A 183 10.77 6.58 10.07
C ASN A 183 10.61 6.31 8.57
N ILE A 184 9.80 7.12 7.87
CA ILE A 184 9.61 6.97 6.42
C ILE A 184 10.95 7.17 5.67
N LYS A 185 11.66 8.29 5.93
CA LYS A 185 12.95 8.57 5.29
C LYS A 185 13.97 7.47 5.52
N LYS A 186 14.07 6.96 6.74
CA LYS A 186 14.97 5.86 7.10
C LYS A 186 14.59 4.53 6.46
N SER A 187 13.30 4.24 6.38
CA SER A 187 12.82 3.04 5.69
C SER A 187 13.25 3.03 4.22
N VAL A 188 13.08 4.16 3.53
CA VAL A 188 13.53 4.31 2.13
C VAL A 188 15.06 4.15 2.01
N GLU A 189 15.83 4.79 2.91
CA GLU A 189 17.30 4.66 2.92
C GLU A 189 17.75 3.21 3.14
N TYR A 190 16.97 2.41 3.85
CA TYR A 190 17.30 1.03 4.20
C TYR A 190 16.66 -0.01 3.30
N GLY A 191 15.97 0.43 2.24
CA GLY A 191 15.60 -0.46 1.14
C GLY A 191 14.12 -0.70 0.92
N ILE A 192 13.23 0.07 1.57
CA ILE A 192 11.80 0.10 1.22
C ILE A 192 11.65 0.74 -0.17
N ASN A 193 10.86 0.12 -1.02
CA ASN A 193 10.62 0.52 -2.40
C ASN A 193 9.18 1.02 -2.65
N LYS A 194 8.19 0.52 -1.90
CA LYS A 194 6.78 0.92 -1.94
C LYS A 194 6.33 1.26 -0.51
N ILE A 195 5.50 2.29 -0.36
CA ILE A 195 4.91 2.69 0.92
C ILE A 195 3.42 2.91 0.72
N ASN A 196 2.58 2.20 1.47
CA ASN A 196 1.14 2.37 1.44
C ASN A 196 0.73 3.49 2.40
N VAL A 197 -0.04 4.46 1.90
CA VAL A 197 -0.56 5.62 2.64
C VAL A 197 -2.05 5.77 2.33
N GLY A 198 -2.89 5.36 3.27
CA GLY A 198 -4.35 5.47 3.15
C GLY A 198 -4.92 6.51 4.12
N THR A 199 -4.77 6.27 5.42
CA THR A 199 -5.38 7.07 6.49
C THR A 199 -5.08 8.57 6.37
N ASP A 200 -3.82 8.97 6.23
CA ASP A 200 -3.45 10.38 6.12
C ASP A 200 -4.04 11.07 4.87
N PHE A 201 -4.26 10.32 3.78
CA PHE A 201 -4.93 10.84 2.59
C PHE A 201 -6.43 11.07 2.86
N LEU A 202 -7.10 10.09 3.47
CA LEU A 202 -8.53 10.19 3.81
C LEU A 202 -8.76 11.28 4.86
N ASP A 203 -7.90 11.37 5.87
CA ASP A 203 -7.96 12.43 6.89
C ASP A 203 -7.78 13.81 6.28
N ALA A 204 -6.86 13.99 5.32
CA ALA A 204 -6.71 15.25 4.61
C ALA A 204 -8.00 15.65 3.86
N CYS A 205 -8.69 14.70 3.24
CA CYS A 205 -9.98 14.95 2.60
C CYS A 205 -11.05 15.36 3.65
N CYS A 206 -11.13 14.65 4.78
CA CYS A 206 -12.07 14.94 5.85
C CYS A 206 -11.81 16.32 6.51
N GLU A 207 -10.53 16.62 6.80
CA GLU A 207 -10.12 17.90 7.40
C GLU A 207 -10.42 19.07 6.46
N SER A 208 -10.08 18.94 5.18
CA SER A 208 -10.42 19.95 4.17
C SER A 208 -11.93 20.18 4.10
N THR A 209 -12.72 19.10 4.07
CA THR A 209 -14.19 19.20 4.06
C THR A 209 -14.72 19.96 5.28
N LYS A 210 -14.29 19.58 6.48
CA LYS A 210 -14.69 20.23 7.74
C LYS A 210 -14.32 21.71 7.75
N LYS A 211 -13.11 22.05 7.31
CA LYS A 211 -12.62 23.42 7.22
C LYS A 211 -13.50 24.26 6.28
N GLN A 212 -13.72 23.77 5.05
CA GLN A 212 -14.49 24.51 4.04
C GLN A 212 -15.95 24.75 4.47
N LEU A 213 -16.60 23.74 5.07
CA LEU A 213 -17.95 23.87 5.61
C LEU A 213 -17.98 24.79 6.84
N GLY A 214 -16.95 24.82 7.67
CA GLY A 214 -16.84 25.74 8.80
C GLY A 214 -16.66 27.21 8.37
N GLU A 215 -15.89 27.45 7.31
CA GLU A 215 -15.69 28.79 6.74
C GLU A 215 -16.90 29.28 5.92
N ASN A 216 -17.55 28.39 5.19
CA ASN A 216 -18.73 28.69 4.37
C ASN A 216 -19.74 27.52 4.38
N PRO A 217 -20.72 27.52 5.31
CA PRO A 217 -21.73 26.46 5.38
C PRO A 217 -22.60 26.32 4.13
N ASN A 218 -22.65 27.33 3.28
CA ASN A 218 -23.43 27.35 2.04
C ASN A 218 -22.57 27.10 0.78
N ILE A 219 -21.35 26.60 0.94
CA ILE A 219 -20.48 26.28 -0.20
C ILE A 219 -21.16 25.27 -1.11
N ASN A 220 -21.11 25.51 -2.44
CA ASN A 220 -21.65 24.53 -3.36
C ASN A 220 -20.72 23.29 -3.48
N PHE A 221 -21.32 22.16 -3.83
CA PHE A 221 -20.64 20.87 -3.85
C PHE A 221 -19.38 20.85 -4.75
N PHE A 222 -19.47 21.43 -5.95
CA PHE A 222 -18.31 21.41 -6.88
C PHE A 222 -17.14 22.24 -6.34
N THR A 223 -17.40 23.38 -5.74
CA THR A 223 -16.35 24.21 -5.12
C THR A 223 -15.75 23.49 -3.92
N LEU A 224 -16.56 22.83 -3.10
CA LEU A 224 -16.11 22.02 -1.98
C LEU A 224 -15.17 20.91 -2.47
N MET A 225 -15.62 20.10 -3.43
CA MET A 225 -14.82 18.97 -3.95
C MET A 225 -13.53 19.43 -4.61
N HIS A 226 -13.55 20.55 -5.32
CA HIS A 226 -12.33 21.12 -5.91
C HIS A 226 -11.31 21.54 -4.85
N GLN A 227 -11.76 22.09 -3.73
CA GLN A 227 -10.83 22.44 -2.64
C GLN A 227 -10.29 21.19 -1.92
N VAL A 228 -11.15 20.20 -1.66
CA VAL A 228 -10.74 18.89 -1.10
C VAL A 228 -9.71 18.22 -1.99
N GLU A 229 -9.90 18.23 -3.31
CA GLU A 229 -8.94 17.72 -4.28
C GLU A 229 -7.57 18.42 -4.15
N LYS A 230 -7.56 19.76 -4.08
CA LYS A 230 -6.29 20.50 -3.92
C LYS A 230 -5.54 20.12 -2.66
N ASP A 231 -6.24 20.07 -1.54
CA ASP A 231 -5.61 19.77 -0.24
C ASP A 231 -5.11 18.31 -0.20
N SER A 232 -5.86 17.38 -0.79
CA SER A 232 -5.43 15.97 -0.90
C SER A 232 -4.23 15.80 -1.85
N ILE A 233 -4.16 16.56 -2.95
CA ILE A 233 -2.97 16.58 -3.83
C ILE A 233 -1.72 16.96 -3.04
N GLU A 234 -1.77 18.00 -2.19
CA GLU A 234 -0.61 18.42 -1.39
C GLU A 234 -0.19 17.33 -0.38
N LYS A 235 -1.14 16.59 0.21
CA LYS A 235 -0.83 15.46 1.07
C LYS A 235 -0.09 14.34 0.30
N VAL A 236 -0.55 13.98 -0.89
CA VAL A 236 0.13 12.97 -1.74
C VAL A 236 1.53 13.47 -2.16
N ARG A 237 1.66 14.73 -2.56
CA ARG A 237 2.96 15.34 -2.88
C ARG A 237 3.95 15.30 -1.70
N TYR A 238 3.45 15.55 -0.49
CA TYR A 238 4.25 15.42 0.73
C TYR A 238 4.87 14.03 0.85
N TYR A 239 4.09 12.95 0.68
CA TYR A 239 4.58 11.57 0.75
C TYR A 239 5.50 11.21 -0.42
N ILE A 240 5.23 11.69 -1.64
CA ILE A 240 6.13 11.51 -2.79
C ILE A 240 7.52 12.10 -2.50
N LYS A 241 7.59 13.31 -1.93
CA LYS A 241 8.85 13.94 -1.54
C LYS A 241 9.53 13.20 -0.39
N LEU A 242 8.76 12.79 0.60
CA LEU A 242 9.24 12.07 1.78
C LEU A 242 9.87 10.72 1.41
N SER A 243 9.27 10.01 0.46
CA SER A 243 9.76 8.74 -0.10
C SER A 243 10.90 8.90 -1.11
N LYS A 244 11.34 10.14 -1.41
CA LYS A 244 12.37 10.46 -2.42
C LYS A 244 12.00 10.00 -3.84
N SER A 245 10.70 9.96 -4.15
CA SER A 245 10.19 9.57 -5.48
C SER A 245 10.16 10.70 -6.49
N THR A 246 10.27 11.98 -6.07
CA THR A 246 10.29 13.14 -6.98
C THR A 246 11.34 12.98 -8.05
N GLY A 247 10.95 13.15 -9.33
CA GLY A 247 11.83 13.05 -10.49
C GLY A 247 12.26 11.63 -10.86
N LYS A 248 11.55 10.60 -10.38
CA LYS A 248 11.86 9.18 -10.64
C LYS A 248 11.02 8.56 -11.77
N SER A 249 10.02 9.27 -12.29
CA SER A 249 9.32 8.87 -13.51
C SER A 249 10.29 8.90 -14.70
N ILE A 250 10.21 7.89 -15.58
CA ILE A 250 11.13 7.66 -16.71
C ILE A 250 10.62 8.42 -17.94
#